data_50c9496fbc430430af73934abe2388b4
#
_entry.id   50c9496fbc430430af73934abe2388b4
#
_cell.length_a   1.000
_cell.length_b   1.000
_cell.length_c   1.000
_cell.angle_alpha   90.00
_cell.angle_beta   90.00
_cell.angle_gamma   90.00
#
_symmetry.space_group_name_H-M   'P 1'
#
loop_
_entity.id
_entity.type
_entity.pdbx_description
1 polymer ?
#
loop_
_entity_poly.entity_id
_entity_poly.type
_entity_poly.pdbx_seq_one_letter_code
_entity_poly.pdbx_strand_id
1 'polypeptide(L)'
;MATHTFKVPRWRGFDNPFGDIWTNLDGVVIQRTAANEISSVYTTTDKAEFTDVIGNKTIAGYEVAQDGYIKEFDLGETAEIIPSSCTGASITTYMCDYHYCNASSTALRTLLVGGFADRGGNAGLGFFVSFNDVSFALSFVGFRTLNRVS
;
A
#
# COMPACT_ATOMS: atom_id res chain seq x y z
N MET A 1 -13.01 -25.62 23.84
CA MET A 1 -12.76 -24.63 22.78
C MET A 1 -12.24 -25.36 21.56
N ALA A 2 -12.85 -25.24 20.41
CA ALA A 2 -12.35 -25.86 19.19
C ALA A 2 -11.11 -25.07 18.72
N THR A 3 -9.98 -25.76 18.53
CA THR A 3 -8.76 -25.18 17.98
C THR A 3 -8.87 -25.22 16.46
N HIS A 4 -8.92 -24.05 15.84
CA HIS A 4 -8.89 -23.94 14.38
C HIS A 4 -7.45 -23.73 13.94
N THR A 5 -6.97 -24.56 13.02
CA THR A 5 -5.65 -24.41 12.42
C THR A 5 -5.81 -23.73 11.07
N PHE A 6 -5.21 -22.57 10.91
CA PHE A 6 -5.17 -21.84 9.64
C PHE A 6 -3.81 -22.01 8.99
N LYS A 7 -3.79 -22.19 7.68
CA LYS A 7 -2.58 -22.10 6.88
C LYS A 7 -2.41 -20.64 6.47
N VAL A 8 -1.36 -20.00 6.94
CA VAL A 8 -1.01 -18.62 6.58
C VAL A 8 0.18 -18.61 5.61
N PRO A 9 0.26 -17.64 4.69
CA PRO A 9 1.43 -17.49 3.85
C PRO A 9 2.67 -17.21 4.72
N ARG A 10 3.82 -17.77 4.32
CA ARG A 10 5.11 -17.53 4.97
C ARG A 10 6.16 -17.16 3.93
N TRP A 11 6.86 -16.06 4.17
CA TRP A 11 7.90 -15.58 3.29
C TRP A 11 9.11 -15.08 4.08
N ARG A 12 10.30 -15.67 3.81
CA ARG A 12 11.57 -15.31 4.47
C ARG A 12 11.49 -15.20 5.99
N GLY A 13 10.72 -16.09 6.64
CA GLY A 13 10.56 -16.10 8.10
C GLY A 13 9.46 -15.19 8.65
N PHE A 14 8.79 -14.43 7.81
CA PHE A 14 7.59 -13.69 8.19
C PHE A 14 6.36 -14.55 7.99
N ASP A 15 5.61 -14.78 9.03
CA ASP A 15 4.29 -15.40 8.96
C ASP A 15 3.27 -14.34 8.58
N ASN A 16 2.37 -14.72 7.68
CA ASN A 16 1.25 -13.89 7.25
C ASN A 16 1.64 -12.49 6.72
N PRO A 17 2.56 -12.39 5.74
CA PRO A 17 3.02 -11.12 5.22
C PRO A 17 1.95 -10.36 4.43
N PHE A 18 0.88 -11.06 3.98
CA PHE A 18 -0.25 -10.49 3.24
C PHE A 18 -1.52 -11.34 3.44
N GLY A 19 -2.70 -10.76 3.15
CA GLY A 19 -3.96 -11.48 3.05
C GLY A 19 -4.69 -11.74 4.36
N ASP A 20 -4.23 -11.18 5.49
CA ASP A 20 -4.91 -11.30 6.79
C ASP A 20 -5.57 -9.98 7.19
N ILE A 21 -4.76 -8.99 7.46
CA ILE A 21 -5.17 -7.61 7.72
C ILE A 21 -4.34 -6.66 6.86
N TRP A 22 -4.91 -5.51 6.53
CA TRP A 22 -4.17 -4.44 5.89
C TRP A 22 -3.01 -3.97 6.77
N THR A 23 -1.86 -3.78 6.16
CA THR A 23 -0.74 -3.10 6.81
C THR A 23 -0.72 -1.64 6.38
N ASN A 24 -0.91 -0.73 7.33
CA ASN A 24 -0.67 0.70 7.12
C ASN A 24 0.83 0.97 7.16
N LEU A 25 1.32 1.73 6.19
CA LEU A 25 2.73 2.12 6.14
C LEU A 25 2.90 3.54 6.69
N ASP A 26 3.55 3.63 7.85
CA ASP A 26 3.94 4.90 8.43
C ASP A 26 5.04 5.58 7.62
N GLY A 27 5.07 6.91 7.66
CA GLY A 27 6.05 7.68 6.91
C GLY A 27 5.72 7.86 5.43
N VAL A 28 4.57 7.39 4.98
CA VAL A 28 4.09 7.54 3.60
C VAL A 28 2.79 8.34 3.58
N VAL A 29 2.73 9.36 2.74
CA VAL A 29 1.52 10.15 2.47
C VAL A 29 1.39 10.35 0.97
N ILE A 30 0.20 10.17 0.44
CA ILE A 30 -0.09 10.28 -0.98
C ILE A 30 -1.03 11.46 -1.21
N GLN A 31 -0.70 12.32 -2.18
CA GLN A 31 -1.50 13.48 -2.54
C GLN A 31 -1.71 13.57 -4.05
N ARG A 32 -2.95 13.85 -4.43
CA ARG A 32 -3.35 14.20 -5.80
C ARG A 32 -3.72 15.68 -5.85
N THR A 33 -3.23 16.40 -6.87
CA THR A 33 -3.48 17.84 -7.01
C THR A 33 -4.81 18.13 -7.69
N ALA A 34 -5.23 17.28 -8.62
CA ALA A 34 -6.54 17.37 -9.26
C ALA A 34 -7.14 15.98 -9.49
N ALA A 35 -8.47 15.89 -9.58
CA ALA A 35 -9.16 14.64 -9.81
C ALA A 35 -8.70 13.96 -11.11
N ASN A 36 -8.50 12.63 -11.04
CA ASN A 36 -8.06 11.76 -12.13
C ASN A 36 -6.64 12.05 -12.67
N GLU A 37 -5.84 12.85 -11.97
CA GLU A 37 -4.41 13.02 -12.26
C GLU A 37 -3.56 12.07 -11.41
N ILE A 38 -2.30 11.90 -11.79
CA ILE A 38 -1.32 11.13 -11.02
C ILE A 38 -1.17 11.71 -9.61
N SER A 39 -0.87 10.85 -8.63
CA SER A 39 -0.61 11.27 -7.25
C SER A 39 0.88 11.36 -7.00
N SER A 40 1.31 12.33 -6.21
CA SER A 40 2.65 12.35 -5.62
C SER A 40 2.68 11.45 -4.38
N VAL A 41 3.66 10.57 -4.31
CA VAL A 41 3.94 9.71 -3.16
C VAL A 41 5.07 10.34 -2.37
N TYR A 42 4.78 10.78 -1.15
CA TYR A 42 5.72 11.39 -0.23
C TYR A 42 6.18 10.37 0.79
N THR A 43 7.48 10.26 1.02
CA THR A 43 8.06 9.31 1.98
C THR A 43 9.08 9.96 2.90
N THR A 44 9.30 9.33 4.05
CA THR A 44 10.39 9.67 4.97
C THR A 44 10.86 8.43 5.72
N THR A 45 12.13 8.42 6.08
CA THR A 45 12.71 7.43 7.01
C THR A 45 12.90 8.00 8.43
N ASP A 46 12.65 9.29 8.62
CA ASP A 46 12.71 9.93 9.93
C ASP A 46 11.42 9.63 10.72
N LYS A 47 11.56 8.90 11.81
CA LYS A 47 10.43 8.53 12.67
C LYS A 47 9.71 9.72 13.30
N ALA A 48 10.39 10.87 13.46
CA ALA A 48 9.76 12.08 13.95
C ALA A 48 8.74 12.67 12.96
N GLU A 49 8.88 12.32 11.68
CA GLU A 49 8.00 12.75 10.59
C GLU A 49 6.96 11.70 10.22
N PHE A 50 6.78 10.63 11.01
CA PHE A 50 5.70 9.64 10.82
C PHE A 50 4.37 10.24 11.27
N THR A 51 3.84 11.11 10.43
CA THR A 51 2.63 11.92 10.67
C THR A 51 1.73 11.86 9.43
N ASP A 52 0.47 12.21 9.62
CA ASP A 52 -0.58 12.21 8.60
C ASP A 52 -0.52 13.42 7.65
N VAL A 53 0.54 14.21 7.71
CA VAL A 53 0.77 15.37 6.84
C VAL A 53 2.03 15.19 6.02
N ILE A 54 2.16 15.95 4.93
CA ILE A 54 3.37 15.93 4.09
C ILE A 54 4.60 16.33 4.92
N GLY A 55 4.52 17.45 5.65
CA GLY A 55 5.61 17.90 6.51
C GLY A 55 6.94 18.02 5.73
N ASN A 56 7.99 17.39 6.26
CA ASN A 56 9.32 17.34 5.64
C ASN A 56 9.56 16.08 4.78
N LYS A 57 8.51 15.30 4.47
CA LYS A 57 8.61 14.16 3.57
C LYS A 57 9.00 14.59 2.16
N THR A 58 9.77 13.78 1.48
CA THR A 58 10.20 14.01 0.10
C THR A 58 9.37 13.21 -0.89
N ILE A 59 9.25 13.69 -2.12
CA ILE A 59 8.58 12.93 -3.19
C ILE A 59 9.48 11.74 -3.55
N ALA A 60 8.95 10.52 -3.36
CA ALA A 60 9.59 9.29 -3.79
C ALA A 60 9.27 8.96 -5.25
N GLY A 61 8.08 9.33 -5.72
CA GLY A 61 7.63 9.05 -7.08
C GLY A 61 6.15 9.39 -7.28
N TYR A 62 5.56 8.80 -8.33
CA TYR A 62 4.21 9.14 -8.74
C TYR A 62 3.37 7.87 -8.97
N GLU A 63 2.16 7.86 -8.41
CA GLU A 63 1.19 6.79 -8.51
C GLU A 63 0.19 7.07 -9.63
N VAL A 64 -0.16 6.03 -10.40
CA VAL A 64 -1.21 6.11 -11.42
C VAL A 64 -2.59 6.35 -10.79
N ALA A 65 -3.44 7.16 -11.45
CA ALA A 65 -4.82 7.43 -11.04
C ALA A 65 -5.81 6.41 -11.64
N GLN A 66 -5.53 5.12 -11.49
CA GLN A 66 -6.34 4.07 -12.09
C GLN A 66 -6.36 2.82 -11.22
N ASP A 67 -7.56 2.30 -10.93
CA ASP A 67 -7.72 1.00 -10.30
C ASP A 67 -7.46 -0.14 -11.30
N GLY A 68 -6.93 -1.24 -10.83
CA GLY A 68 -6.74 -2.43 -11.65
C GLY A 68 -5.57 -3.30 -11.20
N TYR A 69 -5.38 -4.43 -11.89
CA TYR A 69 -4.18 -5.24 -11.72
C TYR A 69 -2.96 -4.47 -12.25
N ILE A 70 -1.88 -4.52 -11.51
CA ILE A 70 -0.69 -3.73 -11.79
C ILE A 70 0.04 -4.34 -13.00
N LYS A 71 0.30 -3.52 -14.00
CA LYS A 71 1.09 -3.88 -15.18
C LYS A 71 2.55 -3.48 -15.04
N GLU A 72 2.78 -2.28 -14.54
CA GLU A 72 4.11 -1.69 -14.43
C GLU A 72 4.27 -0.99 -13.08
N PHE A 73 5.50 -1.06 -12.55
CA PHE A 73 5.93 -0.30 -11.40
C PHE A 73 7.07 0.62 -11.81
N ASP A 74 7.10 1.81 -11.23
CA ASP A 74 8.26 2.67 -11.21
C ASP A 74 8.99 2.51 -9.88
N LEU A 75 10.31 2.68 -9.90
CA LEU A 75 11.12 2.78 -8.70
C LEU A 75 11.23 4.23 -8.28
N GLY A 76 10.91 4.47 -7.01
CA GLY A 76 11.12 5.77 -6.38
C GLY A 76 12.59 6.06 -6.08
N GLU A 77 12.86 7.25 -5.56
CA GLU A 77 14.20 7.77 -5.29
C GLU A 77 15.02 6.90 -4.32
N THR A 78 14.35 6.19 -3.40
CA THR A 78 14.97 5.28 -2.43
C THR A 78 14.52 3.83 -2.60
N ALA A 79 14.18 3.46 -3.85
CA ALA A 79 13.74 2.13 -4.28
C ALA A 79 12.33 1.73 -3.79
N GLU A 80 11.46 2.69 -3.54
CA GLU A 80 10.04 2.45 -3.38
C GLU A 80 9.46 1.87 -4.69
N ILE A 81 8.57 0.88 -4.56
CA ILE A 81 7.88 0.26 -5.69
C ILE A 81 6.49 0.88 -5.79
N ILE A 82 6.27 1.69 -6.84
CA ILE A 82 5.05 2.49 -6.99
C ILE A 82 4.33 2.09 -8.29
N PRO A 83 3.02 1.75 -8.25
CA PRO A 83 2.26 1.42 -9.45
C PRO A 83 2.21 2.57 -10.45
N SER A 84 2.73 2.37 -11.65
CA SER A 84 2.75 3.37 -12.71
C SER A 84 1.77 3.08 -13.85
N SER A 85 1.31 1.84 -13.99
CA SER A 85 0.30 1.45 -14.99
C SER A 85 -0.52 0.24 -14.54
N CYS A 86 -1.85 0.31 -14.76
CA CYS A 86 -2.77 -0.82 -14.59
C CYS A 86 -3.44 -1.25 -15.90
N THR A 87 -3.17 -0.56 -17.01
CA THR A 87 -3.86 -0.78 -18.27
C THR A 87 -3.48 -2.12 -18.92
N GLY A 88 -4.48 -2.97 -19.17
CA GLY A 88 -4.30 -4.24 -19.87
C GLY A 88 -3.71 -5.37 -19.03
N ALA A 89 -3.53 -5.18 -17.72
CA ALA A 89 -3.19 -6.25 -16.80
C ALA A 89 -4.43 -7.02 -16.33
N SER A 90 -4.24 -8.24 -15.82
CA SER A 90 -5.28 -9.10 -15.27
C SER A 90 -4.70 -9.96 -14.14
N ILE A 91 -5.57 -10.70 -13.44
CA ILE A 91 -5.19 -11.64 -12.37
C ILE A 91 -4.17 -12.72 -12.83
N THR A 92 -4.04 -12.96 -14.13
CA THR A 92 -3.16 -13.99 -14.70
C THR A 92 -1.98 -13.41 -15.49
N THR A 93 -1.84 -12.08 -15.53
CA THR A 93 -0.78 -11.39 -16.30
C THR A 93 0.00 -10.43 -15.43
N TYR A 94 1.29 -10.28 -15.70
CA TYR A 94 2.20 -9.37 -15.01
C TYR A 94 2.23 -9.60 -13.49
N MET A 95 2.09 -8.52 -12.73
CA MET A 95 1.86 -8.58 -11.30
C MET A 95 0.38 -8.88 -11.06
N CYS A 96 0.05 -10.04 -10.51
CA CYS A 96 -1.33 -10.41 -10.19
C CYS A 96 -1.88 -9.67 -8.97
N ASP A 97 -1.15 -8.73 -8.40
CA ASP A 97 -1.57 -7.88 -7.30
C ASP A 97 -2.36 -6.67 -7.82
N TYR A 98 -3.30 -6.20 -7.00
CA TYR A 98 -4.22 -5.15 -7.39
C TYR A 98 -3.78 -3.78 -6.85
N HIS A 99 -4.07 -2.74 -7.62
CA HIS A 99 -3.96 -1.35 -7.21
C HIS A 99 -5.36 -0.75 -7.04
N TYR A 100 -5.59 -0.06 -5.92
CA TYR A 100 -6.85 0.58 -5.64
C TYR A 100 -6.63 1.99 -5.09
N CYS A 101 -7.08 3.01 -5.82
CA CYS A 101 -6.94 4.40 -5.46
C CYS A 101 -8.30 5.11 -5.43
N ASN A 102 -8.35 6.30 -4.85
CA ASN A 102 -9.49 7.20 -4.98
C ASN A 102 -9.15 8.30 -5.97
N ALA A 103 -9.27 8.01 -7.27
CA ALA A 103 -8.86 8.90 -8.34
C ALA A 103 -9.58 10.28 -8.33
N SER A 104 -10.79 10.35 -7.77
CA SER A 104 -11.57 11.61 -7.71
C SER A 104 -11.22 12.51 -6.53
N SER A 105 -10.46 12.03 -5.55
CA SER A 105 -10.16 12.78 -4.33
C SER A 105 -8.80 13.47 -4.37
N THR A 106 -8.74 14.68 -3.86
CA THR A 106 -7.51 15.46 -3.63
C THR A 106 -7.08 15.51 -2.16
N ALA A 107 -7.81 14.83 -1.26
CA ALA A 107 -7.40 14.72 0.14
C ALA A 107 -6.13 13.89 0.29
N LEU A 108 -5.40 14.08 1.38
CA LEU A 108 -4.25 13.26 1.73
C LEU A 108 -4.70 11.81 1.98
N ARG A 109 -3.92 10.86 1.47
CA ARG A 109 -4.19 9.43 1.55
C ARG A 109 -3.07 8.69 2.27
N THR A 110 -3.46 7.65 3.00
CA THR A 110 -2.52 6.67 3.57
C THR A 110 -2.25 5.55 2.57
N LEU A 111 -1.15 4.84 2.75
CA LEU A 111 -0.82 3.66 1.96
C LEU A 111 -1.11 2.39 2.77
N LEU A 112 -2.02 1.57 2.27
CA LEU A 112 -2.28 0.23 2.79
C LEU A 112 -1.73 -0.81 1.81
N VAL A 113 -1.07 -1.83 2.35
CA VAL A 113 -0.49 -2.92 1.56
C VAL A 113 -0.91 -4.30 2.08
N GLY A 114 -0.72 -5.33 1.26
CA GLY A 114 -0.88 -6.74 1.62
C GLY A 114 -2.29 -7.30 1.49
N GLY A 115 -3.32 -6.48 1.61
CA GLY A 115 -4.71 -6.94 1.58
C GLY A 115 -5.18 -7.56 2.90
N PHE A 116 -6.46 -7.91 2.96
CA PHE A 116 -7.06 -8.66 4.07
C PHE A 116 -7.86 -9.86 3.56
N ALA A 117 -8.31 -10.73 4.47
CA ALA A 117 -8.87 -12.04 4.16
C ALA A 117 -10.02 -12.07 3.13
N ASP A 118 -10.77 -10.97 2.98
CA ASP A 118 -11.89 -10.85 2.03
C ASP A 118 -11.46 -10.45 0.60
N ARG A 119 -10.17 -10.19 0.35
CA ARG A 119 -9.69 -9.71 -0.96
C ARG A 119 -9.33 -10.83 -1.94
N GLY A 120 -9.29 -12.06 -1.48
CA GLY A 120 -9.04 -13.22 -2.36
C GLY A 120 -7.79 -13.05 -3.22
N GLY A 121 -7.93 -13.25 -4.52
CA GLY A 121 -6.83 -13.15 -5.48
C GLY A 121 -6.24 -11.75 -5.70
N ASN A 122 -6.85 -10.70 -5.14
CA ASN A 122 -6.29 -9.35 -5.19
C ASN A 122 -5.23 -9.11 -4.11
N ALA A 123 -5.25 -9.93 -3.03
CA ALA A 123 -4.30 -9.81 -1.94
C ALA A 123 -2.92 -10.35 -2.35
N GLY A 124 -1.88 -9.62 -2.02
CA GLY A 124 -0.50 -10.00 -2.31
C GLY A 124 0.49 -8.99 -1.74
N LEU A 125 1.79 -9.26 -1.88
CA LEU A 125 2.85 -8.39 -1.37
C LEU A 125 2.87 -7.02 -2.05
N GLY A 126 2.47 -6.95 -3.32
CA GLY A 126 2.42 -5.73 -4.09
C GLY A 126 1.03 -5.07 -4.11
N PHE A 127 0.05 -5.58 -3.35
CA PHE A 127 -1.26 -4.95 -3.27
C PHE A 127 -1.13 -3.56 -2.65
N PHE A 128 -1.38 -2.54 -3.47
CA PHE A 128 -1.13 -1.13 -3.16
C PHE A 128 -2.46 -0.39 -3.12
N VAL A 129 -2.82 0.17 -1.97
CA VAL A 129 -4.09 0.87 -1.77
C VAL A 129 -3.87 2.25 -1.20
N SER A 130 -4.17 3.27 -2.00
CA SER A 130 -4.19 4.68 -1.66
C SER A 130 -5.62 5.27 -1.62
N PHE A 131 -6.61 4.39 -1.43
CA PHE A 131 -8.01 4.79 -1.44
C PHE A 131 -8.42 5.57 -0.19
N ASN A 132 -7.85 5.23 0.96
CA ASN A 132 -8.31 5.69 2.26
C ASN A 132 -7.65 7.01 2.67
N ASP A 133 -8.41 7.86 3.37
CA ASP A 133 -7.91 9.07 4.01
C ASP A 133 -6.87 8.73 5.10
N VAL A 134 -5.95 9.65 5.37
CA VAL A 134 -4.90 9.47 6.39
C VAL A 134 -5.44 9.20 7.80
N SER A 135 -6.67 9.62 8.10
CA SER A 135 -7.35 9.35 9.38
C SER A 135 -8.03 7.98 9.46
N PHE A 136 -7.90 7.15 8.41
CA PHE A 136 -8.61 5.87 8.31
C PHE A 136 -8.09 4.86 9.34
N ALA A 137 -9.00 4.37 10.20
CA ALA A 137 -8.70 3.36 11.20
C ALA A 137 -9.86 2.37 11.31
N LEU A 138 -9.61 1.09 11.09
CA LEU A 138 -10.58 0.01 11.23
C LEU A 138 -9.93 -1.23 11.85
N SER A 139 -10.75 -2.16 12.35
CA SER A 139 -10.29 -3.38 13.02
C SER A 139 -9.46 -4.34 12.13
N PHE A 140 -9.56 -4.21 10.82
CA PHE A 140 -8.81 -4.98 9.83
C PHE A 140 -7.62 -4.21 9.24
N VAL A 141 -7.23 -3.10 9.85
CA VAL A 141 -6.01 -2.34 9.54
C VAL A 141 -5.07 -2.43 10.73
N GLY A 142 -3.86 -2.86 10.48
CA GLY A 142 -2.82 -2.98 11.48
C GLY A 142 -1.52 -2.32 11.00
N PHE A 143 -0.53 -2.34 11.86
CA PHE A 143 0.83 -1.93 11.55
C PHE A 143 1.80 -2.97 12.10
N ARG A 144 2.97 -3.06 11.50
CA ARG A 144 4.06 -3.89 11.99
C ARG A 144 5.25 -3.01 12.32
N THR A 145 5.75 -3.13 13.53
CA THR A 145 6.99 -2.47 13.93
C THR A 145 8.18 -3.37 13.64
N LEU A 146 9.19 -2.84 12.97
CA LEU A 146 10.51 -3.47 12.88
C LEU A 146 11.27 -3.12 14.17
N ASN A 147 11.33 -4.05 15.12
CA ASN A 147 12.27 -3.97 16.21
C ASN A 147 13.66 -4.35 15.67
N ARG A 148 14.54 -3.39 15.49
CA ARG A 148 15.96 -3.70 15.42
C ARG A 148 16.41 -4.12 16.83
N VAL A 149 16.78 -5.37 16.96
CA VAL A 149 17.59 -5.81 18.11
C VAL A 149 18.95 -5.16 17.90
N SER A 150 19.30 -4.23 18.76
CA SER A 150 20.60 -3.58 18.82
C SER A 150 21.67 -4.56 19.27
#